data_d95b5507cb710ae199666f488d1549de
#
_entry.id   d95b5507cb710ae199666f488d1549de
#
_cell.length_a   1.000
_cell.length_b   1.000
_cell.length_c   1.000
_cell.angle_alpha   90.00
_cell.angle_beta   90.00
_cell.angle_gamma   90.00
#
_symmetry.space_group_name_H-M   'P 1'
#
loop_
_entity.id
_entity.type
_entity.pdbx_description
1 polymer ?
#
loop_
_entity_poly.entity_id
_entity_poly.type
_entity_poly.pdbx_seq_one_letter_code
_entity_poly.pdbx_strand_id
1 'polypeptide(L)'
;KQEIVAHFHEWMASTALLDLRKAQAPIATVFTTHATMLGRYIAGNVNDFYDQLAGYKWDVEARHYGIEAQAGIERASAQLCHVLTTVSDVTARECEVFFGRTCDLILPNGLNITRFAATHEFQNLHLKYKQKIHQFVMGHFFQSYSWDLDNTLFFFTSGRYEFKNKGYDITLEALRRLN
;
A
#
# COMPACT_ATOMS: atom_id res chain seq x y z
N LYS A 1 -0.15 12.87 36.67
CA LYS A 1 0.80 12.18 35.75
C LYS A 1 0.25 12.32 34.35
N GLN A 2 1.08 12.69 33.39
CA GLN A 2 0.68 12.81 32.00
C GLN A 2 0.73 11.40 31.38
N GLU A 3 -0.37 10.93 30.80
CA GLU A 3 -0.41 9.67 30.05
C GLU A 3 0.10 9.94 28.64
N ILE A 4 1.07 9.15 28.19
CA ILE A 4 1.71 9.31 26.89
C ILE A 4 1.46 8.05 26.06
N VAL A 5 0.99 8.24 24.84
CA VAL A 5 0.87 7.19 23.80
C VAL A 5 1.82 7.54 22.66
N ALA A 6 2.69 6.61 22.30
CA ALA A 6 3.57 6.74 21.14
C ALA A 6 3.05 5.83 20.01
N HIS A 7 2.78 6.43 18.85
CA HIS A 7 2.28 5.72 17.68
C HIS A 7 3.36 5.64 16.60
N PHE A 8 3.67 4.44 16.16
CA PHE A 8 4.72 4.14 15.19
C PHE A 8 4.10 3.56 13.91
N HIS A 9 4.51 4.10 12.78
CA HIS A 9 4.10 3.60 11.47
C HIS A 9 5.28 2.97 10.75
N GLU A 10 5.09 1.74 10.27
CA GLU A 10 6.08 0.98 9.52
C GLU A 10 7.35 0.64 10.32
N TRP A 11 8.11 -0.32 9.81
CA TRP A 11 9.30 -0.85 10.49
C TRP A 11 10.37 0.19 10.82
N MET A 12 10.55 1.21 9.95
CA MET A 12 11.58 2.23 10.17
C MET A 12 11.32 3.08 11.40
N ALA A 13 10.08 3.51 11.61
CA ALA A 13 9.72 4.29 12.80
C ALA A 13 9.69 3.40 14.06
N SER A 14 9.38 2.13 13.92
CA SER A 14 9.18 1.22 15.04
C SER A 14 10.49 0.77 15.73
N THR A 15 11.65 1.10 15.18
CA THR A 15 12.93 0.89 15.89
C THR A 15 12.94 1.55 17.26
N ALA A 16 12.39 2.77 17.37
CA ALA A 16 12.26 3.48 18.66
C ALA A 16 11.29 2.78 19.62
N LEU A 17 10.29 2.05 19.14
CA LEU A 17 9.40 1.25 19.97
C LEU A 17 10.19 0.18 20.74
N LEU A 18 11.11 -0.48 20.08
CA LEU A 18 11.93 -1.55 20.68
C LEU A 18 12.79 -0.97 21.81
N ASP A 19 13.36 0.22 21.63
CA ASP A 19 14.13 0.90 22.68
C ASP A 19 13.25 1.31 23.86
N LEU A 20 12.05 1.86 23.61
CA LEU A 20 11.09 2.19 24.67
C LEU A 20 10.69 0.95 25.49
N ARG A 21 10.45 -0.17 24.83
CA ARG A 21 10.11 -1.43 25.48
C ARG A 21 11.28 -1.99 26.29
N LYS A 22 12.49 -1.95 25.75
CA LYS A 22 13.72 -2.37 26.45
C LYS A 22 13.99 -1.50 27.67
N ALA A 23 13.76 -0.20 27.56
CA ALA A 23 13.94 0.74 28.67
C ALA A 23 12.80 0.70 29.73
N GLN A 24 11.76 -0.12 29.48
CA GLN A 24 10.54 -0.19 30.30
C GLN A 24 9.90 1.19 30.52
N ALA A 25 9.97 2.06 29.51
CA ALA A 25 9.42 3.40 29.57
C ALA A 25 7.90 3.35 29.85
N PRO A 26 7.36 4.22 30.74
CA PRO A 26 5.93 4.24 31.05
C PRO A 26 5.12 4.93 29.94
N ILE A 27 5.23 4.41 28.72
CA ILE A 27 4.62 4.91 27.49
C ILE A 27 3.84 3.78 26.85
N ALA A 28 2.55 3.99 26.56
CA ALA A 28 1.79 3.06 25.75
C ALA A 28 2.24 3.16 24.28
N THR A 29 2.37 2.02 23.61
CA THR A 29 2.86 1.97 22.23
C THR A 29 1.82 1.39 21.30
N VAL A 30 1.58 2.06 20.18
CA VAL A 30 0.77 1.59 19.05
C VAL A 30 1.70 1.38 17.87
N PHE A 31 1.58 0.25 17.21
CA PHE A 31 2.30 -0.01 15.95
C PHE A 31 1.30 -0.27 14.83
N THR A 32 1.43 0.49 13.74
CA THR A 32 0.63 0.30 12.52
C THR A 32 1.51 -0.12 11.37
N THR A 33 1.20 -1.26 10.76
CA THR A 33 1.75 -1.65 9.47
C THR A 33 0.72 -1.45 8.37
N HIS A 34 1.11 -0.79 7.27
CA HIS A 34 0.25 -0.57 6.10
C HIS A 34 0.43 -1.65 5.04
N ALA A 35 1.55 -2.36 5.06
CA ALA A 35 1.84 -3.53 4.28
C ALA A 35 3.05 -4.23 4.90
N THR A 36 2.96 -5.52 5.16
CA THR A 36 4.11 -6.23 5.72
C THR A 36 5.28 -6.24 4.73
N MET A 37 6.51 -6.20 5.24
CA MET A 37 7.69 -6.27 4.39
C MET A 37 7.67 -7.53 3.52
N LEU A 38 7.40 -8.67 4.12
CA LEU A 38 7.36 -9.95 3.41
C LEU A 38 6.21 -10.01 2.40
N GLY A 39 5.00 -9.60 2.79
CA GLY A 39 3.85 -9.56 1.89
C GLY A 39 4.15 -8.72 0.64
N ARG A 40 4.79 -7.58 0.80
CA ARG A 40 5.18 -6.70 -0.32
C ARG A 40 6.15 -7.38 -1.28
N TYR A 41 7.17 -8.09 -0.76
CA TYR A 41 8.17 -8.77 -1.59
C TYR A 41 7.58 -10.00 -2.27
N ILE A 42 6.84 -10.83 -1.54
CA ILE A 42 6.27 -12.07 -2.07
C ILE A 42 5.19 -11.75 -3.11
N ALA A 43 4.22 -10.89 -2.79
CA ALA A 43 3.14 -10.52 -3.72
C ALA A 43 3.65 -9.88 -5.02
N GLY A 44 4.79 -9.19 -4.98
CA GLY A 44 5.44 -8.65 -6.17
C GLY A 44 6.02 -9.72 -7.11
N ASN A 45 6.29 -10.92 -6.61
CA ASN A 45 6.98 -11.99 -7.33
C ASN A 45 6.13 -13.25 -7.56
N VAL A 46 5.10 -13.49 -6.74
CA VAL A 46 4.29 -14.72 -6.76
C VAL A 46 2.82 -14.35 -7.04
N ASN A 47 2.19 -15.04 -8.00
CA ASN A 47 0.82 -14.70 -8.42
C ASN A 47 -0.27 -15.21 -7.46
N ASP A 48 -0.03 -16.35 -6.83
CA ASP A 48 -0.96 -17.08 -5.93
C ASP A 48 -0.56 -16.94 -4.46
N PHE A 49 0.10 -15.83 -4.12
CA PHE A 49 0.64 -15.57 -2.78
C PHE A 49 -0.41 -15.76 -1.67
N TYR A 50 -1.60 -15.20 -1.83
CA TYR A 50 -2.63 -15.26 -0.79
C TYR A 50 -3.28 -16.63 -0.64
N ASP A 51 -3.29 -17.45 -1.69
CA ASP A 51 -3.77 -18.83 -1.64
C ASP A 51 -2.81 -19.73 -0.84
N GLN A 52 -1.52 -19.38 -0.89
CA GLN A 52 -0.46 -20.13 -0.21
C GLN A 52 0.02 -19.46 1.09
N LEU A 53 -0.60 -18.36 1.51
CA LEU A 53 -0.12 -17.50 2.61
C LEU A 53 0.22 -18.27 3.88
N ALA A 54 -0.62 -19.22 4.28
CA ALA A 54 -0.43 -20.01 5.50
C ALA A 54 0.82 -20.94 5.47
N GLY A 55 1.36 -21.21 4.28
CA GLY A 55 2.55 -22.06 4.10
C GLY A 55 3.88 -21.34 4.26
N TYR A 56 3.89 -20.03 4.22
CA TYR A 56 5.12 -19.26 4.32
C TYR A 56 5.68 -19.18 5.73
N LYS A 57 6.99 -19.23 5.84
CA LYS A 57 7.74 -19.06 7.11
C LYS A 57 8.53 -17.77 7.03
N TRP A 58 8.25 -16.86 7.96
CA TRP A 58 8.80 -15.51 7.94
C TRP A 58 10.34 -15.45 7.85
N ASP A 59 11.03 -16.32 8.57
CA ASP A 59 12.50 -16.37 8.63
C ASP A 59 13.13 -16.96 7.35
N VAL A 60 12.44 -17.89 6.70
CA VAL A 60 12.85 -18.46 5.42
C VAL A 60 12.73 -17.41 4.32
N GLU A 61 11.56 -16.77 4.26
CA GLU A 61 11.28 -15.77 3.25
C GLU A 61 12.13 -14.50 3.44
N ALA A 62 12.32 -14.05 4.68
CA ALA A 62 13.18 -12.92 4.99
C ALA A 62 14.61 -13.14 4.49
N ARG A 63 15.14 -14.35 4.65
CA ARG A 63 16.46 -14.74 4.14
C ARG A 63 16.48 -14.84 2.62
N HIS A 64 15.42 -15.43 2.04
CA HIS A 64 15.30 -15.56 0.59
C HIS A 64 15.36 -14.21 -0.13
N TYR A 65 14.69 -13.19 0.45
CA TYR A 65 14.66 -11.84 -0.11
C TYR A 65 15.77 -10.91 0.43
N GLY A 66 16.61 -11.36 1.36
CA GLY A 66 17.69 -10.54 1.94
C GLY A 66 17.18 -9.38 2.79
N ILE A 67 16.05 -9.55 3.48
CA ILE A 67 15.39 -8.52 4.30
C ILE A 67 15.22 -8.93 5.77
N GLU A 68 16.11 -9.77 6.28
CA GLU A 68 16.02 -10.31 7.64
C GLU A 68 15.95 -9.22 8.71
N ALA A 69 16.73 -8.17 8.54
CA ALA A 69 16.76 -7.06 9.49
C ALA A 69 15.43 -6.31 9.52
N GLN A 70 14.90 -5.95 8.35
CA GLN A 70 13.64 -5.21 8.22
C GLN A 70 12.45 -6.05 8.71
N ALA A 71 12.34 -7.29 8.25
CA ALA A 71 11.28 -8.21 8.65
C ALA A 71 11.37 -8.56 10.15
N GLY A 72 12.60 -8.71 10.66
CA GLY A 72 12.84 -8.97 12.08
C GLY A 72 12.41 -7.81 12.99
N ILE A 73 12.76 -6.57 12.62
CA ILE A 73 12.34 -5.36 13.33
C ILE A 73 10.81 -5.22 13.31
N GLU A 74 10.21 -5.37 12.14
CA GLU A 74 8.76 -5.27 11.96
C GLU A 74 8.02 -6.29 12.83
N ARG A 75 8.45 -7.56 12.78
CA ARG A 75 7.89 -8.64 13.60
C ARG A 75 8.07 -8.37 15.10
N ALA A 76 9.27 -7.99 15.54
CA ALA A 76 9.54 -7.70 16.95
C ALA A 76 8.68 -6.52 17.43
N SER A 77 8.53 -5.48 16.63
CA SER A 77 7.69 -4.33 16.94
C SER A 77 6.22 -4.72 17.07
N ALA A 78 5.73 -5.54 16.15
CA ALA A 78 4.38 -6.08 16.20
C ALA A 78 4.14 -6.93 17.46
N GLN A 79 5.10 -7.75 17.86
CA GLN A 79 4.97 -8.59 19.04
C GLN A 79 5.09 -7.84 20.36
N LEU A 80 5.86 -6.74 20.40
CA LEU A 80 6.16 -6.01 21.63
C LEU A 80 5.30 -4.75 21.83
N CYS A 81 4.59 -4.25 20.82
CA CYS A 81 3.69 -3.12 21.01
C CYS A 81 2.50 -3.48 21.92
N HIS A 82 1.90 -2.47 22.55
CA HIS A 82 0.67 -2.69 23.32
C HIS A 82 -0.51 -2.93 22.40
N VAL A 83 -0.61 -2.17 21.32
CA VAL A 83 -1.69 -2.29 20.32
C VAL A 83 -1.07 -2.42 18.93
N LEU A 84 -1.44 -3.48 18.22
CA LEU A 84 -1.08 -3.72 16.83
C LEU A 84 -2.28 -3.38 15.92
N THR A 85 -2.06 -2.50 14.96
CA THR A 85 -3.10 -2.12 13.99
C THR A 85 -2.60 -2.30 12.56
N THR A 86 -3.55 -2.48 11.65
CA THR A 86 -3.30 -2.49 10.22
C THR A 86 -4.44 -1.80 9.46
N VAL A 87 -4.32 -1.69 8.13
CA VAL A 87 -5.23 -0.90 7.29
C VAL A 87 -6.24 -1.74 6.51
N SER A 88 -6.13 -3.07 6.51
CA SER A 88 -7.03 -3.96 5.77
C SER A 88 -7.04 -5.39 6.31
N ASP A 89 -8.11 -6.13 6.03
CA ASP A 89 -8.21 -7.56 6.35
C ASP A 89 -7.12 -8.38 5.68
N VAL A 90 -6.73 -8.01 4.46
CA VAL A 90 -5.65 -8.69 3.73
C VAL A 90 -4.34 -8.56 4.49
N THR A 91 -3.96 -7.35 4.90
CA THR A 91 -2.74 -7.14 5.69
C THR A 91 -2.85 -7.77 7.09
N ALA A 92 -4.03 -7.83 7.68
CA ALA A 92 -4.23 -8.52 8.98
C ALA A 92 -3.90 -10.02 8.87
N ARG A 93 -4.31 -10.68 7.79
CA ARG A 93 -3.94 -12.09 7.52
C ARG A 93 -2.42 -12.26 7.35
N GLU A 94 -1.75 -11.32 6.69
CA GLU A 94 -0.28 -11.33 6.61
C GLU A 94 0.37 -11.20 7.98
N CYS A 95 -0.16 -10.32 8.85
CA CYS A 95 0.33 -10.14 10.22
C CYS A 95 0.25 -11.44 11.04
N GLU A 96 -0.85 -12.18 10.92
CA GLU A 96 -0.99 -13.48 11.61
C GLU A 96 0.12 -14.45 11.22
N VAL A 97 0.43 -14.55 9.94
CA VAL A 97 1.45 -15.47 9.42
C VAL A 97 2.86 -14.97 9.70
N PHE A 98 3.17 -13.74 9.34
CA PHE A 98 4.54 -13.23 9.42
C PHE A 98 4.94 -12.70 10.79
N PHE A 99 4.02 -12.12 11.54
CA PHE A 99 4.31 -11.63 12.89
C PHE A 99 3.99 -12.67 13.95
N GLY A 100 3.13 -13.64 13.65
CA GLY A 100 2.62 -14.58 14.65
C GLY A 100 1.74 -13.90 15.70
N ARG A 101 1.07 -12.81 15.30
CA ARG A 101 0.15 -12.04 16.14
C ARG A 101 -1.02 -11.51 15.32
N THR A 102 -2.24 -11.71 15.82
CA THR A 102 -3.46 -11.09 15.27
C THR A 102 -3.48 -9.61 15.55
N CYS A 103 -3.93 -8.80 14.60
CA CYS A 103 -4.12 -7.38 14.78
C CYS A 103 -5.25 -7.09 15.77
N ASP A 104 -5.03 -6.13 16.67
CA ASP A 104 -6.04 -5.70 17.64
C ASP A 104 -7.16 -4.89 16.96
N LEU A 105 -6.81 -4.08 15.94
CA LEU A 105 -7.75 -3.25 15.19
C LEU A 105 -7.33 -3.14 13.72
N ILE A 106 -8.33 -3.08 12.84
CA ILE A 106 -8.17 -2.74 11.43
C ILE A 106 -8.67 -1.31 11.23
N LEU A 107 -7.79 -0.41 10.83
CA LEU A 107 -8.06 1.01 10.65
C LEU A 107 -7.80 1.42 9.20
N PRO A 108 -8.79 1.31 8.31
CA PRO A 108 -8.63 1.66 6.90
C PRO A 108 -8.17 3.10 6.72
N ASN A 109 -7.36 3.34 5.68
CA ASN A 109 -6.95 4.69 5.33
C ASN A 109 -8.15 5.57 5.00
N GLY A 110 -8.17 6.77 5.56
CA GLY A 110 -9.22 7.74 5.33
C GLY A 110 -9.08 8.47 3.99
N LEU A 111 -10.22 8.92 3.47
CA LEU A 111 -10.30 9.82 2.32
C LEU A 111 -11.00 11.11 2.74
N ASN A 112 -10.46 12.25 2.36
CA ASN A 112 -11.14 13.53 2.56
C ASN A 112 -12.28 13.66 1.53
N ILE A 113 -13.46 13.22 1.92
CA ILE A 113 -14.67 13.20 1.06
C ILE A 113 -15.03 14.63 0.60
N THR A 114 -14.89 15.63 1.46
CA THR A 114 -15.23 17.03 1.15
C THR A 114 -14.42 17.56 -0.03
N ARG A 115 -13.16 17.15 -0.15
CA ARG A 115 -12.30 17.52 -1.28
C ARG A 115 -12.79 16.96 -2.62
N PHE A 116 -13.52 15.86 -2.61
CA PHE A 116 -13.97 15.15 -3.80
C PHE A 116 -15.48 15.28 -4.06
N ALA A 117 -16.24 15.94 -3.17
CA ALA A 117 -17.70 16.01 -3.24
C ALA A 117 -18.27 17.21 -4.04
N ALA A 118 -17.42 18.09 -4.57
CA ALA A 118 -17.86 19.26 -5.33
C ALA A 118 -18.24 18.88 -6.77
N THR A 119 -19.44 18.30 -6.95
CA THR A 119 -19.88 17.72 -8.23
C THR A 119 -19.88 18.70 -9.41
N HIS A 120 -20.27 19.95 -9.21
CA HIS A 120 -20.27 20.98 -10.26
C HIS A 120 -18.87 21.43 -10.63
N GLU A 121 -17.99 21.59 -9.67
CA GLU A 121 -16.60 21.94 -9.90
C GLU A 121 -15.86 20.79 -10.59
N PHE A 122 -16.21 19.57 -10.31
CA PHE A 122 -15.69 18.36 -10.97
C PHE A 122 -15.96 18.36 -12.48
N GLN A 123 -17.17 18.70 -12.90
CA GLN A 123 -17.53 18.74 -14.32
C GLN A 123 -16.73 19.82 -15.08
N ASN A 124 -16.60 21.00 -14.49
CA ASN A 124 -15.82 22.10 -15.09
C ASN A 124 -14.32 21.75 -15.13
N LEU A 125 -13.79 21.17 -14.10
CA LEU A 125 -12.40 20.69 -14.05
C LEU A 125 -12.16 19.56 -15.03
N HIS A 126 -13.10 18.64 -15.19
CA HIS A 126 -13.01 17.55 -16.16
C HIS A 126 -12.87 18.10 -17.58
N LEU A 127 -13.74 19.02 -18.00
CA LEU A 127 -13.66 19.65 -19.33
C LEU A 127 -12.32 20.37 -19.54
N LYS A 128 -11.91 21.17 -18.56
CA LYS A 128 -10.63 21.89 -18.61
C LYS A 128 -9.42 20.98 -18.74
N TYR A 129 -9.38 19.90 -17.96
CA TYR A 129 -8.24 19.00 -17.97
C TYR A 129 -8.29 18.00 -19.14
N LYS A 130 -9.48 17.63 -19.64
CA LYS A 130 -9.62 16.87 -20.89
C LYS A 130 -8.95 17.62 -22.05
N GLN A 131 -9.15 18.93 -22.16
CA GLN A 131 -8.47 19.76 -23.18
C GLN A 131 -6.94 19.71 -23.06
N LYS A 132 -6.40 19.70 -21.84
CA LYS A 132 -4.95 19.55 -21.63
C LYS A 132 -4.44 18.17 -22.04
N ILE A 133 -5.22 17.13 -21.81
CA ILE A 133 -4.90 15.77 -22.27
C ILE A 133 -4.89 15.75 -23.81
N HIS A 134 -5.87 16.35 -24.46
CA HIS A 134 -5.92 16.46 -25.92
C HIS A 134 -4.68 17.17 -26.48
N GLN A 135 -4.29 18.30 -25.89
CA GLN A 135 -3.07 19.04 -26.29
C GLN A 135 -1.81 18.19 -26.15
N PHE A 136 -1.69 17.47 -25.03
CA PHE A 136 -0.57 16.55 -24.81
C PHE A 136 -0.55 15.43 -25.85
N VAL A 137 -1.69 14.79 -26.11
CA VAL A 137 -1.81 13.71 -27.07
C VAL A 137 -1.50 14.18 -28.49
N MET A 138 -2.04 15.33 -28.91
CA MET A 138 -1.73 15.92 -30.22
C MET A 138 -0.23 16.21 -30.36
N GLY A 139 0.39 16.80 -29.35
CA GLY A 139 1.81 17.14 -29.40
C GLY A 139 2.76 15.92 -29.45
N HIS A 140 2.36 14.81 -28.86
CA HIS A 140 3.24 13.65 -28.72
C HIS A 140 2.95 12.52 -29.71
N PHE A 141 1.70 12.31 -30.11
CA PHE A 141 1.28 11.15 -30.87
C PHE A 141 0.79 11.45 -32.30
N PHE A 142 0.25 12.64 -32.57
CA PHE A 142 -0.31 12.98 -33.88
C PHE A 142 0.74 13.19 -34.97
N GLN A 143 2.00 13.17 -34.67
CA GLN A 143 3.05 13.08 -35.67
C GLN A 143 3.04 11.73 -36.42
N SER A 144 2.55 10.68 -35.78
CA SER A 144 2.54 9.30 -36.31
C SER A 144 1.13 8.72 -36.43
N TYR A 145 0.19 9.18 -35.61
CA TYR A 145 -1.17 8.67 -35.55
C TYR A 145 -2.16 9.82 -35.39
N SER A 146 -3.36 9.66 -35.94
CA SER A 146 -4.47 10.60 -35.72
C SER A 146 -5.76 9.82 -35.46
N TRP A 147 -6.54 10.28 -34.49
CA TRP A 147 -7.86 9.71 -34.16
C TRP A 147 -8.77 10.78 -33.57
N ASP A 148 -10.07 10.46 -33.44
CA ASP A 148 -11.05 11.38 -32.85
C ASP A 148 -10.87 11.47 -31.33
N LEU A 149 -10.32 12.60 -30.87
CA LEU A 149 -10.07 12.85 -29.46
C LEU A 149 -11.35 13.09 -28.65
N ASP A 150 -12.40 13.61 -29.26
CA ASP A 150 -13.64 13.93 -28.55
C ASP A 150 -14.40 12.65 -28.17
N ASN A 151 -14.34 11.63 -29.02
CA ASN A 151 -14.91 10.30 -28.80
C ASN A 151 -13.93 9.29 -28.17
N THR A 152 -12.76 9.75 -27.73
CA THR A 152 -11.75 8.90 -27.11
C THR A 152 -11.88 8.91 -25.57
N LEU A 153 -11.90 7.71 -24.97
CA LEU A 153 -11.79 7.53 -23.54
C LEU A 153 -10.31 7.48 -23.13
N PHE A 154 -9.95 8.31 -22.17
CA PHE A 154 -8.60 8.33 -21.61
C PHE A 154 -8.59 7.65 -20.26
N PHE A 155 -7.80 6.59 -20.14
CA PHE A 155 -7.55 5.90 -18.87
C PHE A 155 -6.16 6.24 -18.38
N PHE A 156 -5.99 6.41 -17.08
CA PHE A 156 -4.68 6.61 -16.48
C PHE A 156 -4.55 5.79 -15.21
N THR A 157 -3.33 5.40 -14.91
CA THR A 157 -2.95 4.81 -13.62
C THR A 157 -1.85 5.66 -13.01
N SER A 158 -1.79 5.70 -11.69
CA SER A 158 -0.75 6.43 -10.98
C SER A 158 -0.28 5.61 -9.78
N GLY A 159 1.04 5.49 -9.63
CA GLY A 159 1.60 4.73 -8.53
C GLY A 159 3.11 4.60 -8.65
N ARG A 160 3.74 3.97 -7.66
CA ARG A 160 5.13 3.55 -7.75
C ARG A 160 5.27 2.47 -8.82
N TYR A 161 6.48 2.34 -9.37
CA TYR A 161 6.78 1.31 -10.36
C TYR A 161 6.87 -0.08 -9.70
N GLU A 162 5.71 -0.62 -9.37
CA GLU A 162 5.51 -1.95 -8.81
C GLU A 162 4.47 -2.68 -9.69
N PHE A 163 4.94 -3.32 -10.76
CA PHE A 163 4.09 -3.78 -11.88
C PHE A 163 2.90 -4.63 -11.44
N LYS A 164 3.13 -5.64 -10.59
CA LYS A 164 2.07 -6.51 -10.07
C LYS A 164 1.31 -5.87 -8.91
N ASN A 165 2.02 -5.34 -7.91
CA ASN A 165 1.38 -4.78 -6.71
C ASN A 165 0.48 -3.57 -7.00
N LYS A 166 0.68 -2.89 -8.15
CA LYS A 166 -0.17 -1.78 -8.60
C LYS A 166 -1.17 -2.17 -9.68
N GLY A 167 -1.21 -3.47 -10.05
CA GLY A 167 -2.18 -4.01 -11.01
C GLY A 167 -1.99 -3.53 -12.45
N TYR A 168 -0.77 -3.14 -12.84
CA TYR A 168 -0.50 -2.74 -14.23
C TYR A 168 -0.70 -3.91 -15.20
N ASP A 169 -0.33 -5.12 -14.80
CA ASP A 169 -0.55 -6.36 -15.54
C ASP A 169 -2.04 -6.60 -15.79
N ILE A 170 -2.87 -6.49 -14.75
CA ILE A 170 -4.33 -6.65 -14.83
C ILE A 170 -4.94 -5.55 -15.70
N THR A 171 -4.47 -4.31 -15.55
CA THR A 171 -4.93 -3.17 -16.36
C THR A 171 -4.66 -3.39 -17.83
N LEU A 172 -3.44 -3.82 -18.20
CA LEU A 172 -3.09 -4.12 -19.59
C LEU A 172 -3.91 -5.28 -20.16
N GLU A 173 -4.13 -6.34 -19.38
CA GLU A 173 -4.95 -7.46 -19.81
C GLU A 173 -6.43 -7.06 -19.99
N ALA A 174 -6.96 -6.22 -19.09
CA ALA A 174 -8.32 -5.68 -19.23
C ALA A 174 -8.47 -4.84 -20.51
N LEU A 175 -7.51 -3.96 -20.80
CA LEU A 175 -7.50 -3.16 -22.02
C LEU A 175 -7.36 -4.04 -23.27
N ARG A 176 -6.54 -5.10 -23.22
CA ARG A 176 -6.42 -6.07 -24.31
C ARG A 176 -7.75 -6.78 -24.62
N ARG A 177 -8.56 -7.07 -23.60
CA ARG A 177 -9.87 -7.71 -23.79
C ARG A 177 -10.95 -6.74 -24.25
N LEU A 178 -10.78 -5.46 -23.95
CA LEU A 178 -11.72 -4.41 -24.33
C LEU A 178 -11.60 -4.05 -25.82
N ASN A 179 -10.41 -4.23 -26.41
CA ASN A 179 -10.11 -3.99 -27.83
C ASN A 179 -10.39 -5.25 -28.65
#